data_b926f79211f5e8c3b43eb731683a6b68
#
_entry.id   b926f79211f5e8c3b43eb731683a6b68
#
_cell.length_a   1.000
_cell.length_b   1.000
_cell.length_c   1.000
_cell.angle_alpha   90.00
_cell.angle_beta   90.00
_cell.angle_gamma   90.00
#
_symmetry.space_group_name_H-M   'P 1'
#
loop_
_entity.id
_entity.type
_entity.pdbx_description
1 polymer ?
#
loop_
_entity_poly.entity_id
_entity_poly.type
_entity_poly.pdbx_seq_one_letter_code
_entity_poly.pdbx_strand_id
1 'polypeptide(L)'
;MVKRSSFLVLLFLFLFFLNCNKTDLAQDTITDISDSIEQVRDSITSTVSNFTPCENGFAGIFPCAGYDLIAHLPLSVFESQSANDNWGWTDPETGIQYVLSGLDDGTAFISLEEPESPLYLGKLPTATTPSIWRDIKVFNNHAYIVSEATDHGLQVFDLTRLRGKTESKVYTADVWMQDFSTAHNIAINEDTGYAYVVGSNLYEGGPVFIDINIPDQPVIVGGYSEESYTHDAQIVVYNGPDQDYRGRELLFGSNSDAEVNNRVVILDVTDKSAPELITSFNYENAAYTHQGYLTEDHRYFFLGDELDELNYGSACSTKIFDLTDLSSPKLHLNYYSSVNSIDHNGYILADQFFMANYSAGLRVFDISKINEKQLEEVGFFDTYPEHNDASFNGAWNIYPFFESGIIAINDIESGLFLVKSTPR
;
A
#
# COMPACT_ATOMS: atom_id res chain seq x y z
N MET A 1 2.18 -54.13 46.88
CA MET A 1 1.03 -54.74 47.58
C MET A 1 -0.24 -54.22 46.95
N VAL A 2 -0.99 -55.16 46.32
CA VAL A 2 -2.46 -55.32 46.32
C VAL A 2 -3.25 -54.22 45.59
N LYS A 3 -4.19 -54.47 44.68
CA LYS A 3 -4.73 -55.65 43.91
C LYS A 3 -5.49 -55.11 42.71
N ARG A 4 -5.52 -55.89 41.66
CA ARG A 4 -6.42 -55.82 40.51
C ARG A 4 -7.87 -55.97 40.90
N SER A 5 -8.81 -55.37 40.16
CA SER A 5 -10.09 -56.03 39.90
C SER A 5 -10.65 -55.54 38.53
N SER A 6 -10.76 -56.53 37.66
CA SER A 6 -11.48 -56.48 36.38
C SER A 6 -12.96 -56.61 36.61
N PHE A 7 -13.83 -55.92 35.83
CA PHE A 7 -15.23 -56.29 35.63
C PHE A 7 -15.57 -56.31 34.14
N LEU A 8 -15.82 -57.53 33.72
CA LEU A 8 -16.37 -57.93 32.43
C LEU A 8 -17.88 -57.88 32.55
N VAL A 9 -18.60 -57.22 31.66
CA VAL A 9 -20.05 -57.43 31.53
C VAL A 9 -20.38 -57.71 30.07
N LEU A 10 -21.08 -58.83 29.97
CA LEU A 10 -21.53 -59.56 28.78
C LEU A 10 -22.53 -58.75 27.91
N LEU A 11 -22.32 -58.97 26.60
CA LEU A 11 -23.18 -58.64 25.48
C LEU A 11 -24.45 -59.49 25.46
N PHE A 12 -25.64 -58.88 25.30
CA PHE A 12 -26.83 -59.54 24.86
C PHE A 12 -27.32 -58.92 23.55
N LEU A 13 -27.24 -59.73 22.49
CA LEU A 13 -27.92 -59.46 21.20
C LEU A 13 -29.42 -59.62 21.33
N PHE A 14 -30.16 -58.61 20.90
CA PHE A 14 -31.55 -58.79 20.46
C PHE A 14 -31.71 -58.20 19.05
N LEU A 15 -31.85 -59.11 18.08
CA LEU A 15 -32.27 -58.81 16.73
C LEU A 15 -33.78 -58.56 16.70
N PHE A 16 -34.17 -57.33 16.35
CA PHE A 16 -35.52 -57.05 15.85
C PHE A 16 -35.36 -56.46 14.44
N PHE A 17 -35.83 -57.24 13.45
CA PHE A 17 -36.09 -56.74 12.10
C PHE A 17 -37.30 -55.83 12.11
N LEU A 18 -37.12 -54.54 11.81
CA LEU A 18 -38.15 -53.69 11.26
C LEU A 18 -37.60 -52.96 10.05
N ASN A 19 -38.15 -53.35 8.92
CA ASN A 19 -37.97 -52.71 7.63
C ASN A 19 -38.59 -51.30 7.70
N CYS A 20 -37.83 -50.24 7.54
CA CYS A 20 -38.37 -48.90 7.34
C CYS A 20 -37.38 -48.12 6.47
N ASN A 21 -37.89 -47.53 5.39
CA ASN A 21 -37.21 -46.82 4.33
C ASN A 21 -36.21 -45.80 4.87
N LYS A 22 -34.90 -46.09 4.79
CA LYS A 22 -33.80 -45.22 5.22
C LYS A 22 -33.17 -44.34 4.12
N THR A 23 -33.79 -44.34 2.93
CA THR A 23 -33.24 -43.58 1.80
C THR A 23 -33.73 -42.13 1.74
N ASP A 24 -34.96 -41.85 2.13
CA ASP A 24 -35.52 -40.48 2.00
C ASP A 24 -35.04 -39.52 3.09
N LEU A 25 -34.87 -39.98 4.36
CA LEU A 25 -34.39 -39.15 5.46
C LEU A 25 -32.90 -38.74 5.30
N ALA A 26 -32.07 -39.54 4.65
CA ALA A 26 -30.67 -39.22 4.39
C ALA A 26 -30.52 -38.22 3.23
N GLN A 27 -31.40 -38.28 2.26
CA GLN A 27 -31.43 -37.39 1.10
C GLN A 27 -31.87 -35.98 1.52
N ASP A 28 -32.95 -35.86 2.31
CA ASP A 28 -33.45 -34.58 2.85
C ASP A 28 -32.42 -33.91 3.77
N THR A 29 -31.69 -34.66 4.60
CA THR A 29 -30.66 -34.11 5.49
C THR A 29 -29.43 -33.63 4.69
N ILE A 30 -29.08 -34.31 3.60
CA ILE A 30 -27.96 -33.90 2.72
C ILE A 30 -28.31 -32.63 1.97
N THR A 31 -29.56 -32.49 1.51
CA THR A 31 -30.08 -31.31 0.81
C THR A 31 -30.13 -30.12 1.77
N ASP A 32 -30.64 -30.28 3.00
CA ASP A 32 -30.66 -29.23 4.03
C ASP A 32 -29.25 -28.78 4.44
N ILE A 33 -28.26 -29.68 4.47
CA ILE A 33 -26.86 -29.34 4.74
C ILE A 33 -26.24 -28.63 3.54
N SER A 34 -26.54 -29.05 2.32
CA SER A 34 -26.04 -28.38 1.12
C SER A 34 -26.61 -26.98 0.97
N ASP A 35 -27.90 -26.80 1.20
CA ASP A 35 -28.56 -25.49 1.18
C ASP A 35 -28.07 -24.58 2.32
N SER A 36 -27.78 -25.16 3.49
CA SER A 36 -27.15 -24.42 4.60
C SER A 36 -25.72 -24.03 4.30
N ILE A 37 -24.94 -24.88 3.65
CA ILE A 37 -23.58 -24.58 3.18
C ILE A 37 -23.60 -23.52 2.07
N GLU A 38 -24.56 -23.60 1.15
CA GLU A 38 -24.74 -22.60 0.10
C GLU A 38 -25.18 -21.24 0.67
N GLN A 39 -26.09 -21.20 1.63
CA GLN A 39 -26.47 -19.99 2.37
C GLN A 39 -25.32 -19.42 3.22
N VAL A 40 -24.48 -20.26 3.83
CA VAL A 40 -23.28 -19.83 4.55
C VAL A 40 -22.21 -19.35 3.54
N ARG A 41 -22.08 -19.99 2.39
CA ARG A 41 -21.19 -19.58 1.31
C ARG A 41 -21.63 -18.24 0.72
N ASP A 42 -22.93 -18.05 0.46
CA ASP A 42 -23.50 -16.78 0.03
C ASP A 42 -23.39 -15.69 1.11
N SER A 43 -23.49 -16.04 2.41
CA SER A 43 -23.26 -15.08 3.49
C SER A 43 -21.78 -14.72 3.68
N ILE A 44 -20.84 -15.61 3.33
CA ILE A 44 -19.40 -15.34 3.35
C ILE A 44 -18.98 -14.53 2.11
N THR A 45 -19.64 -14.71 0.96
CA THR A 45 -19.45 -13.86 -0.22
C THR A 45 -20.12 -12.48 -0.11
N SER A 46 -20.98 -12.26 0.90
CA SER A 46 -21.71 -10.99 1.10
C SER A 46 -21.10 -10.06 2.14
N THR A 47 -19.80 -10.16 2.43
CA THR A 47 -19.13 -9.26 3.40
C THR A 47 -18.39 -8.09 2.73
N VAL A 48 -18.79 -7.70 1.55
CA VAL A 48 -18.41 -6.41 0.99
C VAL A 48 -19.37 -5.36 1.55
N SER A 49 -18.83 -4.37 2.26
CA SER A 49 -19.67 -3.30 2.83
C SER A 49 -20.27 -2.50 1.67
N ASN A 50 -21.57 -2.39 1.67
CA ASN A 50 -22.29 -1.54 0.74
C ASN A 50 -21.91 -0.07 0.96
N PHE A 51 -22.10 0.76 -0.06
CA PHE A 51 -21.96 2.21 0.01
C PHE A 51 -22.58 2.79 1.29
N THR A 52 -21.78 3.57 2.02
CA THR A 52 -22.20 4.22 3.25
C THR A 52 -21.80 5.70 3.17
N PRO A 53 -22.77 6.62 3.07
CA PRO A 53 -22.47 8.04 2.98
C PRO A 53 -21.89 8.57 4.30
N CYS A 54 -21.03 9.58 4.19
CA CYS A 54 -20.53 10.33 5.34
C CYS A 54 -21.59 11.30 5.84
N GLU A 55 -22.37 10.91 6.83
CA GLU A 55 -23.44 11.73 7.40
C GLU A 55 -23.18 12.01 8.88
N ASN A 56 -23.36 13.28 9.28
CA ASN A 56 -23.14 13.73 10.66
C ASN A 56 -21.73 13.41 11.21
N GLY A 57 -20.71 13.36 10.32
CA GLY A 57 -19.32 13.09 10.68
C GLY A 57 -18.94 11.63 10.72
N PHE A 58 -19.80 10.73 10.25
CA PHE A 58 -19.53 9.28 10.24
C PHE A 58 -20.04 8.59 8.97
N ALA A 59 -19.26 7.63 8.47
CA ALA A 59 -19.70 6.60 7.54
C ALA A 59 -19.75 5.26 8.28
N GLY A 60 -20.94 4.89 8.79
CA GLY A 60 -21.07 3.77 9.73
C GLY A 60 -20.40 4.07 11.07
N ILE A 61 -19.32 3.35 11.38
CA ILE A 61 -18.51 3.57 12.61
C ILE A 61 -17.28 4.45 12.36
N PHE A 62 -16.94 4.74 11.10
CA PHE A 62 -15.73 5.42 10.70
C PHE A 62 -15.94 6.95 10.69
N PRO A 63 -15.16 7.73 11.46
CA PRO A 63 -15.20 9.17 11.40
C PRO A 63 -14.81 9.67 10.00
N CYS A 64 -15.51 10.69 9.49
CA CYS A 64 -15.27 11.20 8.15
C CYS A 64 -15.69 12.67 7.99
N ALA A 65 -15.12 13.33 7.00
CA ALA A 65 -15.54 14.62 6.50
C ALA A 65 -15.28 14.70 5.00
N GLY A 66 -16.33 14.84 4.20
CA GLY A 66 -16.22 15.03 2.76
C GLY A 66 -15.85 13.78 1.94
N TYR A 67 -15.82 12.58 2.57
CA TYR A 67 -15.53 11.30 1.91
C TYR A 67 -16.54 10.23 2.33
N ASP A 68 -17.18 9.60 1.34
CA ASP A 68 -18.10 8.48 1.52
C ASP A 68 -17.34 7.15 1.47
N LEU A 69 -17.77 6.15 2.24
CA LEU A 69 -17.30 4.76 2.13
C LEU A 69 -18.00 4.09 0.94
N ILE A 70 -17.23 3.69 -0.06
CA ILE A 70 -17.73 2.96 -1.23
C ILE A 70 -17.81 1.47 -0.92
N ALA A 71 -16.73 0.91 -0.37
CA ALA A 71 -16.68 -0.48 0.07
C ALA A 71 -15.55 -0.71 1.08
N HIS A 72 -15.66 -1.79 1.86
CA HIS A 72 -14.62 -2.26 2.77
C HIS A 72 -14.44 -3.77 2.61
N LEU A 73 -13.21 -4.20 2.33
CA LEU A 73 -12.83 -5.61 2.26
C LEU A 73 -11.91 -5.93 3.45
N PRO A 74 -12.43 -6.58 4.49
CA PRO A 74 -11.62 -6.91 5.66
C PRO A 74 -10.56 -7.98 5.33
N LEU A 75 -9.50 -8.07 6.14
CA LEU A 75 -8.40 -9.03 5.96
C LEU A 75 -8.86 -10.49 5.81
N SER A 76 -10.00 -10.84 6.42
CA SER A 76 -10.58 -12.18 6.30
C SER A 76 -10.99 -12.56 4.87
N VAL A 77 -11.30 -11.58 3.99
CA VAL A 77 -11.55 -11.82 2.56
C VAL A 77 -10.29 -12.32 1.87
N PHE A 78 -9.14 -11.83 2.31
CA PHE A 78 -7.83 -12.17 1.76
C PHE A 78 -7.17 -13.36 2.46
N GLU A 79 -7.72 -13.83 3.57
CA GLU A 79 -7.11 -14.87 4.41
C GLU A 79 -5.68 -14.48 4.85
N SER A 80 -5.47 -13.20 5.24
CA SER A 80 -4.18 -12.63 5.63
C SER A 80 -4.24 -12.02 7.03
N GLN A 81 -3.07 -11.73 7.64
CA GLN A 81 -3.00 -11.22 9.00
C GLN A 81 -2.86 -9.69 9.06
N SER A 82 -2.26 -9.09 8.03
CA SER A 82 -2.11 -7.65 7.92
C SER A 82 -2.05 -7.19 6.46
N ALA A 83 -2.46 -5.95 6.22
CA ALA A 83 -2.23 -5.26 4.95
C ALA A 83 -1.08 -4.25 5.12
N ASN A 84 -0.52 -3.82 4.00
CA ASN A 84 0.57 -2.84 3.94
C ASN A 84 0.40 -1.92 2.73
N ASP A 85 1.38 -1.81 1.82
CA ASP A 85 1.28 -0.94 0.67
C ASP A 85 0.16 -1.35 -0.30
N ASN A 86 -0.31 -0.42 -1.12
CA ASN A 86 -1.22 -0.70 -2.22
C ASN A 86 -0.88 0.15 -3.43
N TRP A 87 -1.30 -0.33 -4.60
CA TRP A 87 -1.22 0.43 -5.83
C TRP A 87 -2.46 0.22 -6.69
N GLY A 88 -2.67 1.08 -7.68
CA GLY A 88 -3.76 0.96 -8.64
C GLY A 88 -3.28 0.64 -10.04
N TRP A 89 -4.15 -0.02 -10.81
CA TRP A 89 -3.99 -0.20 -12.24
C TRP A 89 -5.32 0.04 -12.94
N THR A 90 -5.31 0.89 -13.96
CA THR A 90 -6.43 1.02 -14.89
C THR A 90 -6.06 0.29 -16.16
N ASP A 91 -6.82 -0.73 -16.51
CA ASP A 91 -6.58 -1.48 -17.75
C ASP A 91 -6.84 -0.59 -18.97
N PRO A 92 -5.83 -0.28 -19.78
CA PRO A 92 -5.98 0.61 -20.92
C PRO A 92 -6.88 0.05 -22.03
N GLU A 93 -7.16 -1.26 -22.04
CA GLU A 93 -8.04 -1.90 -23.04
C GLU A 93 -9.51 -1.87 -22.64
N THR A 94 -9.80 -2.08 -21.34
CA THR A 94 -11.18 -2.20 -20.84
C THR A 94 -11.66 -0.99 -20.06
N GLY A 95 -10.74 -0.16 -19.56
CA GLY A 95 -11.01 0.94 -18.63
C GLY A 95 -11.36 0.49 -17.20
N ILE A 96 -11.34 -0.82 -16.92
CA ILE A 96 -11.60 -1.34 -15.57
C ILE A 96 -10.41 -1.00 -14.68
N GLN A 97 -10.72 -0.50 -13.49
CA GLN A 97 -9.75 -0.18 -12.45
C GLN A 97 -9.56 -1.38 -11.51
N TYR A 98 -8.34 -1.57 -11.05
CA TYR A 98 -7.97 -2.64 -10.13
C TYR A 98 -7.10 -2.10 -9.01
N VAL A 99 -7.35 -2.57 -7.78
CA VAL A 99 -6.46 -2.37 -6.65
C VAL A 99 -5.56 -3.59 -6.51
N LEU A 100 -4.28 -3.33 -6.32
CA LEU A 100 -3.28 -4.28 -5.88
C LEU A 100 -3.04 -4.02 -4.39
N SER A 101 -3.51 -4.89 -3.53
CA SER A 101 -3.39 -4.74 -2.08
C SER A 101 -2.26 -5.62 -1.56
N GLY A 102 -1.21 -5.00 -1.03
CA GLY A 102 -0.11 -5.68 -0.36
C GLY A 102 -0.56 -6.24 0.98
N LEU A 103 -0.14 -7.47 1.24
CA LEU A 103 -0.47 -8.25 2.43
C LEU A 103 0.80 -8.87 3.00
N ASP A 104 0.77 -9.31 4.24
CA ASP A 104 1.93 -9.98 4.84
C ASP A 104 2.38 -11.22 4.06
N ASP A 105 1.44 -11.94 3.45
CA ASP A 105 1.67 -13.22 2.77
C ASP A 105 1.58 -13.15 1.23
N GLY A 106 1.40 -11.96 0.63
CA GLY A 106 1.32 -11.80 -0.82
C GLY A 106 0.70 -10.50 -1.30
N THR A 107 0.24 -10.48 -2.54
CA THR A 107 -0.45 -9.34 -3.15
C THR A 107 -1.82 -9.79 -3.66
N ALA A 108 -2.88 -9.19 -3.15
CA ALA A 108 -4.25 -9.42 -3.61
C ALA A 108 -4.60 -8.52 -4.79
N PHE A 109 -5.44 -9.04 -5.70
CA PHE A 109 -5.96 -8.30 -6.86
C PHE A 109 -7.47 -8.14 -6.73
N ILE A 110 -7.94 -6.90 -6.81
CA ILE A 110 -9.34 -6.53 -6.61
C ILE A 110 -9.83 -5.73 -7.82
N SER A 111 -10.88 -6.20 -8.48
CA SER A 111 -11.53 -5.47 -9.58
C SER A 111 -12.53 -4.46 -9.04
N LEU A 112 -12.49 -3.25 -9.57
CA LEU A 112 -13.44 -2.16 -9.31
C LEU A 112 -14.43 -1.98 -10.49
N GLU A 113 -14.72 -3.03 -11.25
CA GLU A 113 -15.75 -2.96 -12.30
C GLU A 113 -17.10 -2.53 -11.71
N GLU A 114 -17.44 -3.04 -10.52
CA GLU A 114 -18.55 -2.60 -9.67
C GLU A 114 -17.98 -2.11 -8.32
N PRO A 115 -17.66 -0.82 -8.17
CA PRO A 115 -16.89 -0.34 -7.02
C PRO A 115 -17.61 -0.50 -5.67
N GLU A 116 -18.95 -0.52 -5.65
CA GLU A 116 -19.74 -0.78 -4.43
C GLU A 116 -19.82 -2.27 -4.07
N SER A 117 -19.34 -3.12 -4.98
CA SER A 117 -19.25 -4.57 -4.82
C SER A 117 -17.96 -5.09 -5.45
N PRO A 118 -16.79 -4.63 -4.97
CA PRO A 118 -15.50 -4.95 -5.57
C PRO A 118 -15.23 -6.46 -5.51
N LEU A 119 -14.66 -7.00 -6.58
CA LEU A 119 -14.45 -8.42 -6.72
C LEU A 119 -13.00 -8.81 -6.40
N TYR A 120 -12.79 -9.61 -5.37
CA TYR A 120 -11.51 -10.23 -5.09
C TYR A 120 -11.19 -11.32 -6.11
N LEU A 121 -10.14 -11.10 -6.91
CA LEU A 121 -9.71 -11.97 -7.99
C LEU A 121 -8.65 -13.01 -7.60
N GLY A 122 -8.20 -12.95 -6.35
CA GLY A 122 -7.18 -13.86 -5.81
C GLY A 122 -5.86 -13.19 -5.49
N LYS A 123 -4.88 -14.00 -5.16
CA LYS A 123 -3.59 -13.57 -4.56
C LYS A 123 -2.41 -14.13 -5.35
N LEU A 124 -1.38 -13.30 -5.56
CA LEU A 124 -0.03 -13.72 -5.84
C LEU A 124 0.69 -13.92 -4.49
N PRO A 125 1.00 -15.15 -4.07
CA PRO A 125 1.71 -15.38 -2.81
C PRO A 125 3.08 -14.72 -2.79
N THR A 126 3.56 -14.37 -1.59
CA THR A 126 4.95 -13.95 -1.38
C THR A 126 5.93 -14.98 -1.94
N ALA A 127 7.04 -14.51 -2.50
CA ALA A 127 8.03 -15.41 -3.10
C ALA A 127 8.70 -16.34 -2.07
N THR A 128 8.81 -15.88 -0.83
CA THR A 128 9.45 -16.63 0.26
C THR A 128 8.58 -16.62 1.53
N THR A 129 9.03 -16.01 2.60
CA THR A 129 8.32 -15.96 3.88
C THR A 129 7.41 -14.74 3.98
N PRO A 130 6.34 -14.75 4.80
CA PRO A 130 5.57 -13.56 5.09
C PRO A 130 6.41 -12.42 5.65
N SER A 131 6.03 -11.19 5.32
CA SER A 131 6.61 -9.95 5.83
C SER A 131 5.56 -8.85 5.84
N ILE A 132 5.54 -8.05 6.88
CA ILE A 132 4.66 -6.88 6.98
C ILE A 132 5.11 -5.72 6.07
N TRP A 133 6.34 -5.77 5.54
CA TRP A 133 6.89 -4.78 4.62
C TRP A 133 6.91 -5.34 3.21
N ARG A 134 6.06 -4.76 2.37
CA ARG A 134 5.92 -5.07 0.94
C ARG A 134 5.53 -3.80 0.22
N ASP A 135 6.16 -3.54 -0.92
CA ASP A 135 5.82 -2.42 -1.78
C ASP A 135 5.50 -2.87 -3.21
N ILE A 136 4.60 -2.12 -3.88
CA ILE A 136 4.03 -2.47 -5.18
C ILE A 136 3.95 -1.22 -6.04
N LYS A 137 4.47 -1.30 -7.25
CA LYS A 137 4.25 -0.27 -8.28
C LYS A 137 3.86 -0.94 -9.60
N VAL A 138 3.28 -0.17 -10.49
CA VAL A 138 2.77 -0.66 -11.79
C VAL A 138 3.42 0.11 -12.92
N PHE A 139 3.87 -0.60 -13.94
CA PHE A 139 4.34 -0.03 -15.18
C PHE A 139 4.01 -0.98 -16.35
N ASN A 140 3.57 -0.41 -17.49
CA ASN A 140 3.31 -1.13 -18.73
C ASN A 140 2.51 -2.42 -18.53
N ASN A 141 1.37 -2.32 -17.80
CA ASN A 141 0.46 -3.42 -17.44
C ASN A 141 1.09 -4.53 -16.58
N HIS A 142 2.22 -4.28 -15.93
CA HIS A 142 2.84 -5.23 -15.00
C HIS A 142 2.96 -4.63 -13.60
N ALA A 143 2.69 -5.47 -12.60
CA ALA A 143 3.01 -5.16 -11.21
C ALA A 143 4.45 -5.59 -10.91
N TYR A 144 5.17 -4.72 -10.22
CA TYR A 144 6.52 -4.94 -9.69
C TYR A 144 6.43 -4.90 -8.18
N ILE A 145 6.82 -6.00 -7.53
CA ILE A 145 6.56 -6.24 -6.12
C ILE A 145 7.85 -6.63 -5.43
N VAL A 146 8.21 -5.88 -4.39
CA VAL A 146 9.35 -6.15 -3.52
C VAL A 146 8.89 -6.44 -2.10
N SER A 147 9.77 -6.97 -1.25
CA SER A 147 9.51 -7.20 0.17
C SER A 147 10.82 -7.28 0.95
N GLU A 148 10.75 -6.97 2.25
CA GLU A 148 11.86 -7.20 3.17
C GLU A 148 12.06 -8.68 3.57
N ALA A 149 11.17 -9.57 3.14
CA ALA A 149 11.37 -11.00 3.35
C ALA A 149 12.70 -11.45 2.72
N THR A 150 13.48 -12.22 3.47
CA THR A 150 14.77 -12.75 3.00
C THR A 150 14.59 -13.55 1.71
N ASP A 151 15.45 -13.28 0.72
CA ASP A 151 15.47 -13.90 -0.59
C ASP A 151 14.17 -13.73 -1.42
N HIS A 152 13.38 -12.67 -1.11
CA HIS A 152 12.19 -12.34 -1.88
C HIS A 152 12.53 -11.82 -3.28
N GLY A 153 13.50 -10.92 -3.41
CA GLY A 153 13.83 -10.28 -4.66
C GLY A 153 12.70 -9.45 -5.26
N LEU A 154 12.55 -9.47 -6.59
CA LEU A 154 11.48 -8.79 -7.33
C LEU A 154 10.55 -9.80 -7.98
N GLN A 155 9.27 -9.76 -7.67
CA GLN A 155 8.22 -10.46 -8.44
C GLN A 155 7.64 -9.51 -9.49
N VAL A 156 7.48 -9.99 -10.73
CA VAL A 156 6.76 -9.29 -11.80
C VAL A 156 5.52 -10.09 -12.17
N PHE A 157 4.39 -9.40 -12.33
CA PHE A 157 3.11 -10.03 -12.66
C PHE A 157 2.40 -9.28 -13.78
N ASP A 158 2.05 -9.96 -14.88
CA ASP A 158 1.26 -9.42 -15.97
C ASP A 158 -0.20 -9.24 -15.56
N LEU A 159 -0.61 -7.99 -15.35
CA LEU A 159 -1.96 -7.62 -14.92
C LEU A 159 -3.04 -7.91 -15.96
N THR A 160 -2.68 -8.05 -17.24
CA THR A 160 -3.65 -8.42 -18.29
C THR A 160 -4.26 -9.79 -18.04
N ARG A 161 -3.59 -10.64 -17.24
CA ARG A 161 -4.11 -11.97 -16.80
C ARG A 161 -5.35 -11.86 -15.90
N LEU A 162 -5.65 -10.66 -15.38
CA LEU A 162 -6.85 -10.39 -14.57
C LEU A 162 -8.11 -10.15 -15.42
N ARG A 163 -7.94 -9.84 -16.72
CA ARG A 163 -9.06 -9.53 -17.62
C ARG A 163 -10.10 -10.64 -17.67
N GLY A 164 -11.37 -10.27 -17.50
CA GLY A 164 -12.52 -11.19 -17.57
C GLY A 164 -12.52 -12.29 -16.51
N LYS A 165 -11.76 -12.12 -15.40
CA LYS A 165 -11.82 -13.04 -14.27
C LYS A 165 -12.99 -12.70 -13.37
N THR A 166 -13.72 -13.73 -12.96
CA THR A 166 -14.90 -13.63 -12.09
C THR A 166 -14.77 -14.51 -10.84
N GLU A 167 -13.68 -15.26 -10.73
CA GLU A 167 -13.41 -16.16 -9.60
C GLU A 167 -12.01 -15.93 -9.05
N SER A 168 -11.86 -16.01 -7.74
CA SER A 168 -10.57 -15.90 -7.07
C SER A 168 -9.71 -17.14 -7.33
N LYS A 169 -8.39 -16.92 -7.45
CA LYS A 169 -7.41 -17.99 -7.58
C LYS A 169 -6.04 -17.59 -7.00
N VAL A 170 -5.20 -18.58 -6.78
CA VAL A 170 -3.78 -18.37 -6.50
C VAL A 170 -3.04 -18.18 -7.82
N TYR A 171 -2.31 -17.08 -7.92
CA TYR A 171 -1.48 -16.73 -9.07
C TYR A 171 -0.03 -17.16 -8.87
N THR A 172 0.76 -17.10 -9.94
CA THR A 172 2.21 -17.24 -9.94
C THR A 172 2.82 -16.03 -10.63
N ALA A 173 3.95 -15.55 -10.16
CA ALA A 173 4.69 -14.50 -10.82
C ALA A 173 5.09 -14.93 -12.24
N ASP A 174 5.14 -13.97 -13.18
CA ASP A 174 5.63 -14.20 -14.54
C ASP A 174 7.17 -14.15 -14.55
N VAL A 175 7.76 -13.28 -13.70
CA VAL A 175 9.20 -13.25 -13.43
C VAL A 175 9.43 -13.22 -11.91
N TRP A 176 10.46 -13.92 -11.47
CA TRP A 176 11.02 -13.81 -10.13
C TRP A 176 12.52 -13.56 -10.24
N MET A 177 12.92 -12.30 -10.15
CA MET A 177 14.30 -11.85 -10.17
C MET A 177 14.92 -11.96 -8.78
N GLN A 178 16.07 -12.65 -8.67
CA GLN A 178 16.76 -12.94 -7.41
C GLN A 178 18.18 -12.33 -7.36
N ASP A 179 18.40 -11.25 -8.11
CA ASP A 179 19.70 -10.56 -8.15
C ASP A 179 19.96 -9.72 -6.88
N PHE A 180 18.94 -9.54 -6.04
CA PHE A 180 19.02 -9.05 -4.66
C PHE A 180 18.09 -9.86 -3.75
N SER A 181 18.33 -9.82 -2.42
CA SER A 181 17.58 -10.63 -1.46
C SER A 181 16.35 -9.89 -0.95
N THR A 182 16.52 -8.73 -0.32
CA THR A 182 15.46 -7.96 0.31
C THR A 182 15.38 -6.56 -0.26
N ALA A 183 14.23 -5.92 -0.16
CA ALA A 183 14.08 -4.51 -0.46
C ALA A 183 12.92 -3.92 0.36
N HIS A 184 13.05 -2.65 0.75
CA HIS A 184 12.01 -1.94 1.49
C HIS A 184 10.95 -1.38 0.55
N ASN A 185 11.34 -0.52 -0.41
CA ASN A 185 10.44 0.12 -1.36
C ASN A 185 10.92 -0.02 -2.82
N ILE A 186 10.01 0.23 -3.74
CA ILE A 186 10.25 0.35 -5.18
C ILE A 186 9.55 1.59 -5.73
N ALA A 187 10.28 2.44 -6.44
CA ALA A 187 9.71 3.54 -7.21
C ALA A 187 9.93 3.31 -8.71
N ILE A 188 9.06 3.83 -9.55
CA ILE A 188 9.16 3.68 -11.01
C ILE A 188 9.03 5.05 -11.66
N ASN A 189 9.95 5.36 -12.58
CA ASN A 189 9.76 6.45 -13.51
C ASN A 189 9.13 5.89 -14.80
N GLU A 190 7.83 6.15 -14.95
CA GLU A 190 7.06 5.65 -16.09
C GLU A 190 7.50 6.28 -17.44
N ASP A 191 8.06 7.50 -17.43
CA ASP A 191 8.53 8.18 -18.63
C ASP A 191 9.76 7.49 -19.26
N THR A 192 10.58 6.82 -18.42
CA THR A 192 11.85 6.24 -18.85
C THR A 192 11.88 4.71 -18.78
N GLY A 193 10.94 4.10 -18.05
CA GLY A 193 10.85 2.66 -17.88
C GLY A 193 11.97 2.08 -17.01
N TYR A 194 12.35 2.82 -15.96
CA TYR A 194 13.28 2.34 -14.94
C TYR A 194 12.58 2.23 -13.59
N ALA A 195 12.82 1.12 -12.91
CA ALA A 195 12.49 0.94 -11.51
C ALA A 195 13.72 1.21 -10.62
N TYR A 196 13.44 1.74 -9.44
CA TYR A 196 14.43 2.10 -8.42
C TYR A 196 14.05 1.38 -7.13
N VAL A 197 14.79 0.33 -6.81
CA VAL A 197 14.59 -0.44 -5.60
C VAL A 197 15.47 0.16 -4.50
N VAL A 198 14.87 0.49 -3.35
CA VAL A 198 15.56 1.14 -2.23
C VAL A 198 15.44 0.30 -0.96
N GLY A 199 16.31 0.55 0.02
CA GLY A 199 16.37 -0.23 1.25
C GLY A 199 16.73 -1.69 1.00
N SER A 200 17.52 -1.99 -0.06
CA SER A 200 17.91 -3.35 -0.40
C SER A 200 19.22 -3.78 0.25
N ASN A 201 19.58 -5.06 0.13
CA ASN A 201 20.88 -5.56 0.54
C ASN A 201 22.02 -5.22 -0.44
N LEU A 202 21.75 -4.48 -1.52
CA LEU A 202 22.73 -3.95 -2.46
C LEU A 202 22.98 -2.46 -2.20
N TYR A 203 24.11 -1.94 -2.70
CA TYR A 203 24.47 -0.53 -2.64
C TYR A 203 24.30 0.11 -1.25
N GLU A 204 24.56 -0.67 -0.19
CA GLU A 204 24.42 -0.23 1.23
C GLU A 204 23.02 0.28 1.58
N GLY A 205 21.98 -0.25 0.92
CA GLY A 205 20.59 0.17 1.07
C GLY A 205 20.18 1.36 0.20
N GLY A 206 21.11 1.95 -0.54
CA GLY A 206 20.82 2.99 -1.51
C GLY A 206 20.10 2.44 -2.77
N PRO A 207 19.72 3.32 -3.71
CA PRO A 207 18.90 2.92 -4.85
C PRO A 207 19.63 2.00 -5.83
N VAL A 208 18.95 0.92 -6.20
CA VAL A 208 19.32 -0.02 -7.28
C VAL A 208 18.51 0.34 -8.52
N PHE A 209 19.15 0.55 -9.65
CA PHE A 209 18.50 0.93 -10.91
C PHE A 209 18.23 -0.30 -11.76
N ILE A 210 16.98 -0.52 -12.14
CA ILE A 210 16.55 -1.70 -12.90
C ILE A 210 15.86 -1.22 -14.17
N ASP A 211 16.37 -1.64 -15.34
CA ASP A 211 15.68 -1.46 -16.62
C ASP A 211 14.50 -2.45 -16.69
N ILE A 212 13.29 -1.91 -16.81
CA ILE A 212 12.04 -2.66 -16.90
C ILE A 212 11.27 -2.41 -18.21
N ASN A 213 11.93 -1.83 -19.21
CA ASN A 213 11.32 -1.60 -20.53
C ASN A 213 10.88 -2.90 -21.21
N ILE A 214 11.50 -4.02 -20.86
CA ILE A 214 11.06 -5.38 -21.21
C ILE A 214 10.64 -6.07 -19.92
N PRO A 215 9.33 -6.07 -19.57
CA PRO A 215 8.85 -6.55 -18.26
C PRO A 215 9.27 -7.98 -17.90
N ASP A 216 9.38 -8.87 -18.91
CA ASP A 216 9.82 -10.25 -18.73
C ASP A 216 11.34 -10.41 -18.52
N GLN A 217 12.10 -9.32 -18.63
CA GLN A 217 13.56 -9.33 -18.54
C GLN A 217 14.09 -8.10 -17.78
N PRO A 218 13.71 -7.91 -16.51
CA PRO A 218 14.24 -6.83 -15.69
C PRO A 218 15.76 -7.02 -15.49
N VAL A 219 16.54 -5.95 -15.63
CA VAL A 219 18.01 -6.01 -15.55
C VAL A 219 18.55 -4.88 -14.67
N ILE A 220 19.39 -5.20 -13.68
CA ILE A 220 20.12 -4.18 -12.91
C ILE A 220 21.14 -3.50 -13.85
N VAL A 221 21.05 -2.18 -13.95
CA VAL A 221 21.90 -1.35 -14.82
C VAL A 221 22.81 -0.40 -14.04
N GLY A 222 22.61 -0.28 -12.71
CA GLY A 222 23.41 0.58 -11.86
C GLY A 222 22.84 0.68 -10.46
N GLY A 223 23.36 1.61 -9.69
CA GLY A 223 22.92 1.93 -8.33
C GLY A 223 23.82 3.01 -7.71
N TYR A 224 23.48 3.45 -6.49
CA TYR A 224 24.19 4.49 -5.77
C TYR A 224 24.29 4.17 -4.28
N SER A 225 25.48 4.27 -3.68
CA SER A 225 25.74 3.86 -2.28
C SER A 225 26.34 4.95 -1.40
N GLU A 226 26.73 6.12 -1.98
CA GLU A 226 27.52 7.12 -1.23
C GLU A 226 26.73 7.84 -0.13
N GLU A 227 25.39 7.82 -0.21
CA GLU A 227 24.49 8.44 0.77
C GLU A 227 23.79 7.41 1.68
N SER A 228 24.27 6.15 1.72
CA SER A 228 23.74 5.05 2.54
C SER A 228 22.28 4.66 2.20
N TYR A 229 21.56 4.18 3.23
CA TYR A 229 20.21 3.66 3.15
C TYR A 229 19.21 4.72 2.70
N THR A 230 18.50 4.44 1.63
CA THR A 230 17.33 5.20 1.16
C THR A 230 16.08 4.41 1.52
N HIS A 231 15.19 5.04 2.28
CA HIS A 231 13.93 4.41 2.73
C HIS A 231 12.89 4.43 1.61
N ASP A 232 12.68 5.60 1.02
CA ASP A 232 11.75 5.81 -0.09
C ASP A 232 12.33 6.80 -1.08
N ALA A 233 11.80 6.83 -2.32
CA ALA A 233 12.22 7.78 -3.33
C ALA A 233 11.10 8.08 -4.33
N GLN A 234 11.08 9.33 -4.81
CA GLN A 234 10.34 9.69 -6.03
C GLN A 234 11.31 9.99 -7.16
N ILE A 235 11.05 9.47 -8.36
CA ILE A 235 11.86 9.71 -9.53
C ILE A 235 11.02 10.37 -10.63
N VAL A 236 11.54 11.45 -11.19
CA VAL A 236 10.86 12.23 -12.23
C VAL A 236 11.80 12.64 -13.35
N VAL A 237 11.29 12.83 -14.56
CA VAL A 237 11.93 13.69 -15.55
C VAL A 237 11.67 15.13 -15.12
N TYR A 238 12.68 15.79 -14.58
CA TYR A 238 12.52 17.06 -13.91
C TYR A 238 12.12 18.18 -14.88
N ASN A 239 11.05 18.88 -14.53
CA ASN A 239 10.53 20.02 -15.28
C ASN A 239 10.29 21.25 -14.39
N GLY A 240 10.95 21.29 -13.24
CA GLY A 240 10.78 22.34 -12.23
C GLY A 240 11.48 23.65 -12.56
N PRO A 241 11.56 24.56 -11.55
CA PRO A 241 12.06 25.93 -11.75
C PRO A 241 13.57 26.00 -12.01
N ASP A 242 14.38 25.04 -11.52
CA ASP A 242 15.82 25.04 -11.73
C ASP A 242 16.18 24.62 -13.16
N GLN A 243 16.61 25.61 -13.96
CA GLN A 243 16.85 25.43 -15.40
C GLN A 243 18.04 24.52 -15.72
N ASP A 244 18.99 24.37 -14.80
CA ASP A 244 20.21 23.59 -15.03
C ASP A 244 19.94 22.09 -15.07
N TYR A 245 18.81 21.67 -14.52
CA TYR A 245 18.41 20.26 -14.40
C TYR A 245 17.19 19.87 -15.24
N ARG A 246 16.56 20.79 -15.97
CA ARG A 246 15.39 20.46 -16.79
C ARG A 246 15.68 19.38 -17.82
N GLY A 247 14.76 18.40 -17.90
CA GLY A 247 14.85 17.25 -18.80
C GLY A 247 15.79 16.14 -18.30
N ARG A 248 16.43 16.32 -17.13
CA ARG A 248 17.19 15.26 -16.48
C ARG A 248 16.28 14.35 -15.67
N GLU A 249 16.67 13.13 -15.53
CA GLU A 249 15.99 12.20 -14.61
C GLU A 249 16.59 12.36 -13.22
N LEU A 250 15.77 12.82 -12.29
CA LEU A 250 16.19 13.10 -10.91
C LEU A 250 15.48 12.17 -9.94
N LEU A 251 16.26 11.70 -8.95
CA LEU A 251 15.76 10.94 -7.80
C LEU A 251 15.76 11.85 -6.58
N PHE A 252 14.62 11.92 -5.90
CA PHE A 252 14.43 12.59 -4.62
C PHE A 252 14.28 11.50 -3.56
N GLY A 253 15.36 11.21 -2.84
CA GLY A 253 15.45 10.14 -1.85
C GLY A 253 15.19 10.65 -0.45
N SER A 254 14.39 9.90 0.29
CA SER A 254 14.22 10.03 1.73
C SER A 254 15.16 9.03 2.40
N ASN A 255 16.31 9.52 2.86
CA ASN A 255 17.34 8.69 3.46
C ASN A 255 17.20 8.69 4.97
N SER A 256 17.20 7.50 5.54
CA SER A 256 17.02 7.32 6.96
C SER A 256 17.90 6.20 7.47
N ASP A 257 18.72 6.49 8.43
CA ASP A 257 19.42 5.46 9.19
C ASP A 257 19.17 5.80 10.67
N ALA A 258 18.10 5.31 11.17
CA ALA A 258 17.45 5.50 12.50
C ALA A 258 18.20 6.30 13.62
N GLU A 259 19.49 6.57 13.48
CA GLU A 259 20.27 7.22 14.52
C GLU A 259 21.04 8.50 14.08
N VAL A 260 21.44 8.63 12.79
CA VAL A 260 22.45 9.67 12.44
C VAL A 260 22.28 10.38 11.11
N ASN A 261 21.58 9.81 10.12
CA ASN A 261 21.63 10.28 8.73
C ASN A 261 20.25 10.54 8.10
N ASN A 262 19.32 11.09 8.90
CA ASN A 262 18.00 11.46 8.39
C ASN A 262 18.12 12.72 7.51
N ARG A 263 17.87 12.56 6.20
CA ARG A 263 18.09 13.63 5.23
C ARG A 263 17.36 13.35 3.91
N VAL A 264 17.16 14.41 3.13
CA VAL A 264 16.76 14.31 1.74
C VAL A 264 18.01 14.32 0.85
N VAL A 265 18.02 13.41 -0.13
CA VAL A 265 19.10 13.28 -1.11
C VAL A 265 18.52 13.52 -2.51
N ILE A 266 19.16 14.39 -3.29
CA ILE A 266 18.77 14.63 -4.70
C ILE A 266 19.91 14.16 -5.59
N LEU A 267 19.62 13.19 -6.46
CA LEU A 267 20.56 12.62 -7.42
C LEU A 267 20.13 12.91 -8.85
N ASP A 268 21.08 13.24 -9.71
CA ASP A 268 20.93 13.10 -11.16
C ASP A 268 21.23 11.65 -11.54
N VAL A 269 20.20 10.93 -11.98
CA VAL A 269 20.29 9.52 -12.38
C VAL A 269 20.04 9.33 -13.87
N THR A 270 20.23 10.39 -14.67
CA THR A 270 20.08 10.37 -16.13
C THR A 270 21.01 9.35 -16.74
N ASP A 271 22.28 9.33 -16.33
CA ASP A 271 23.22 8.26 -16.67
C ASP A 271 23.24 7.22 -15.55
N LYS A 272 22.61 6.07 -15.78
CA LYS A 272 22.51 4.98 -14.78
C LYS A 272 23.89 4.39 -14.40
N SER A 273 24.90 4.59 -15.23
CA SER A 273 26.27 4.12 -14.97
C SER A 273 27.13 5.12 -14.19
N ALA A 274 26.68 6.37 -14.12
CA ALA A 274 27.39 7.46 -13.45
C ALA A 274 26.41 8.45 -12.79
N PRO A 275 25.65 8.02 -11.75
CA PRO A 275 24.76 8.90 -11.02
C PRO A 275 25.55 9.99 -10.28
N GLU A 276 25.02 11.22 -10.25
CA GLU A 276 25.68 12.37 -9.65
C GLU A 276 24.86 12.93 -8.48
N LEU A 277 25.52 13.19 -7.35
CA LEU A 277 24.90 13.88 -6.22
C LEU A 277 24.72 15.37 -6.56
N ILE A 278 23.48 15.84 -6.55
CA ILE A 278 23.19 17.28 -6.66
C ILE A 278 23.31 17.92 -5.28
N THR A 279 22.60 17.36 -4.29
CA THR A 279 22.64 17.84 -2.90
C THR A 279 22.16 16.77 -1.94
N SER A 280 22.58 16.92 -0.70
CA SER A 280 22.08 16.17 0.45
C SER A 280 21.88 17.17 1.60
N PHE A 281 20.69 17.17 2.21
CA PHE A 281 20.37 18.12 3.27
C PHE A 281 19.48 17.50 4.35
N ASN A 282 19.65 17.95 5.58
CA ASN A 282 18.83 17.61 6.71
C ASN A 282 17.96 18.80 7.15
N TYR A 283 17.11 18.56 8.14
CA TYR A 283 16.19 19.54 8.70
C TYR A 283 16.15 19.43 10.23
N GLU A 284 15.57 20.43 10.88
CA GLU A 284 15.46 20.45 12.34
C GLU A 284 14.52 19.34 12.82
N ASN A 285 14.91 18.64 13.88
CA ASN A 285 14.19 17.53 14.50
C ASN A 285 13.94 16.35 13.52
N ALA A 286 14.89 16.08 12.62
CA ALA A 286 14.83 14.90 11.79
C ALA A 286 14.95 13.64 12.67
N ALA A 287 13.91 12.80 12.66
CA ALA A 287 13.83 11.56 13.43
C ALA A 287 13.86 10.33 12.52
N TYR A 288 13.07 10.33 11.45
CA TYR A 288 13.08 9.30 10.41
C TYR A 288 12.55 9.88 9.09
N THR A 289 13.44 10.33 8.22
CA THR A 289 13.09 10.85 6.90
C THR A 289 12.42 9.74 6.09
N HIS A 290 11.08 9.78 6.00
CA HIS A 290 10.30 8.62 5.59
C HIS A 290 9.98 8.62 4.10
N GLN A 291 9.12 9.53 3.66
CA GLN A 291 8.61 9.58 2.28
C GLN A 291 8.38 11.03 1.88
N GLY A 292 8.68 11.36 0.63
CA GLY A 292 8.40 12.69 0.11
C GLY A 292 7.84 12.66 -1.31
N TYR A 293 7.06 13.71 -1.64
CA TYR A 293 6.42 13.84 -2.95
C TYR A 293 6.48 15.27 -3.48
N LEU A 294 6.73 15.41 -4.77
CA LEU A 294 6.82 16.69 -5.48
C LEU A 294 5.43 17.20 -5.87
N THR A 295 5.25 18.54 -5.85
CA THR A 295 4.18 19.17 -6.61
C THR A 295 4.34 18.94 -8.11
N GLU A 296 3.25 19.02 -8.90
CA GLU A 296 3.28 18.76 -10.35
C GLU A 296 4.23 19.72 -11.12
N ASP A 297 4.47 20.93 -10.59
CA ASP A 297 5.45 21.88 -11.13
C ASP A 297 6.88 21.62 -10.64
N HIS A 298 7.10 20.56 -9.85
CA HIS A 298 8.36 20.15 -9.24
C HIS A 298 9.05 21.25 -8.41
N ARG A 299 8.28 22.21 -7.92
CA ARG A 299 8.82 23.31 -7.13
C ARG A 299 8.86 22.99 -5.65
N TYR A 300 7.87 22.31 -5.13
CA TYR A 300 7.79 22.00 -3.72
C TYR A 300 7.89 20.50 -3.49
N PHE A 301 8.65 20.12 -2.46
CA PHE A 301 8.79 18.75 -1.98
C PHE A 301 8.16 18.65 -0.61
N PHE A 302 7.11 17.83 -0.48
CA PHE A 302 6.40 17.54 0.75
C PHE A 302 7.01 16.31 1.38
N LEU A 303 7.51 16.44 2.59
CA LEU A 303 8.27 15.40 3.31
C LEU A 303 7.58 15.06 4.62
N GLY A 304 7.31 13.76 4.84
CA GLY A 304 6.95 13.17 6.12
C GLY A 304 8.18 12.68 6.91
N ASP A 305 8.10 12.73 8.23
CA ASP A 305 9.08 12.17 9.15
C ASP A 305 8.36 11.26 10.14
N GLU A 306 8.46 9.96 9.95
CA GLU A 306 7.61 8.96 10.61
C GLU A 306 7.78 8.86 12.14
N LEU A 307 8.87 9.40 12.68
CA LEU A 307 9.18 9.24 14.10
C LEU A 307 9.20 10.56 14.90
N ASP A 308 8.95 11.72 14.28
CA ASP A 308 9.04 12.99 15.00
C ASP A 308 7.93 13.16 16.04
N GLU A 309 6.71 12.62 15.81
CA GLU A 309 5.64 12.60 16.81
C GLU A 309 6.04 11.79 18.05
N LEU A 310 6.63 10.62 17.85
CA LEU A 310 7.05 9.74 18.94
C LEU A 310 8.26 10.30 19.69
N ASN A 311 9.22 10.87 18.98
CA ASN A 311 10.47 11.32 19.56
C ASN A 311 10.37 12.69 20.23
N TYR A 312 9.54 13.57 19.69
CA TYR A 312 9.44 14.97 20.16
C TYR A 312 8.07 15.31 20.74
N GLY A 313 7.06 14.42 20.59
CA GLY A 313 5.71 14.68 21.11
C GLY A 313 4.99 15.81 20.35
N SER A 314 5.36 16.06 19.11
CA SER A 314 4.71 17.03 18.23
C SER A 314 3.35 16.50 17.73
N ALA A 315 2.51 17.39 17.19
CA ALA A 315 1.46 16.96 16.28
C ALA A 315 2.09 16.53 14.97
N CYS A 316 1.40 15.68 14.21
CA CYS A 316 1.80 15.27 12.87
C CYS A 316 2.25 16.47 12.03
N SER A 317 3.43 16.38 11.44
CA SER A 317 4.03 17.54 10.75
C SER A 317 4.60 17.19 9.38
N THR A 318 4.16 17.92 8.35
CA THR A 318 4.71 17.81 6.99
C THR A 318 5.69 18.96 6.74
N LYS A 319 6.92 18.63 6.34
CA LYS A 319 7.97 19.59 6.01
C LYS A 319 7.95 19.86 4.50
N ILE A 320 7.75 21.11 4.10
CA ILE A 320 7.63 21.50 2.70
C ILE A 320 8.84 22.32 2.30
N PHE A 321 9.62 21.81 1.33
CA PHE A 321 10.83 22.47 0.84
C PHE A 321 10.58 23.15 -0.50
N ASP A 322 11.07 24.38 -0.66
CA ASP A 322 11.14 25.07 -1.97
C ASP A 322 12.42 24.63 -2.70
N LEU A 323 12.25 24.05 -3.87
CA LEU A 323 13.28 23.50 -4.72
C LEU A 323 13.59 24.40 -5.94
N THR A 324 13.37 25.71 -5.82
CA THR A 324 13.74 26.68 -6.88
C THR A 324 15.20 26.60 -7.26
N ASP A 325 16.07 26.21 -6.31
CA ASP A 325 17.49 25.92 -6.50
C ASP A 325 17.75 24.53 -5.88
N LEU A 326 17.97 23.53 -6.73
CA LEU A 326 18.18 22.14 -6.29
C LEU A 326 19.49 21.94 -5.54
N SER A 327 20.47 22.83 -5.72
CA SER A 327 21.74 22.79 -4.98
C SER A 327 21.59 23.37 -3.57
N SER A 328 20.53 24.09 -3.27
CA SER A 328 20.29 24.78 -2.02
C SER A 328 18.78 24.83 -1.65
N PRO A 329 18.14 23.68 -1.45
CA PRO A 329 16.73 23.60 -1.03
C PRO A 329 16.48 24.37 0.27
N LYS A 330 15.29 24.97 0.40
CA LYS A 330 14.94 25.80 1.57
C LYS A 330 13.63 25.32 2.19
N LEU A 331 13.58 25.21 3.50
CA LEU A 331 12.33 24.99 4.20
C LEU A 331 11.37 26.16 3.90
N HIS A 332 10.28 25.84 3.21
CA HIS A 332 9.25 26.78 2.85
C HIS A 332 8.20 26.89 3.96
N LEU A 333 7.70 25.74 4.42
CA LEU A 333 6.67 25.65 5.46
C LEU A 333 6.91 24.37 6.26
N ASN A 334 6.74 24.45 7.58
CA ASN A 334 6.51 23.30 8.43
C ASN A 334 5.04 23.35 8.85
N TYR A 335 4.23 22.43 8.30
CA TYR A 335 2.81 22.37 8.59
C TYR A 335 2.56 21.39 9.73
N TYR A 336 1.74 21.79 10.69
CA TYR A 336 1.30 20.94 11.79
C TYR A 336 -0.19 20.62 11.64
N SER A 337 -0.51 19.34 11.61
CA SER A 337 -1.88 18.85 11.56
C SER A 337 -2.63 19.06 12.87
N SER A 338 -3.94 18.88 12.85
CA SER A 338 -4.80 18.91 14.05
C SER A 338 -4.79 17.60 14.84
N VAL A 339 -4.16 16.54 14.32
CA VAL A 339 -4.04 15.21 14.94
C VAL A 339 -2.62 14.91 15.37
N ASN A 340 -2.46 13.97 16.31
CA ASN A 340 -1.15 13.53 16.80
C ASN A 340 -0.70 12.20 16.19
N SER A 341 -1.47 11.67 15.23
CA SER A 341 -1.14 10.44 14.53
C SER A 341 0.11 10.61 13.69
N ILE A 342 0.86 9.54 13.54
CA ILE A 342 2.07 9.51 12.71
C ILE A 342 1.69 9.68 11.24
N ASP A 343 2.39 10.57 10.50
CA ASP A 343 2.30 10.62 9.04
C ASP A 343 3.09 9.48 8.39
N HIS A 344 2.59 8.99 7.27
CA HIS A 344 3.22 7.91 6.52
C HIS A 344 3.35 8.29 5.04
N ASN A 345 2.68 7.58 4.12
CA ASN A 345 2.81 7.85 2.70
C ASN A 345 1.90 8.99 2.24
N GLY A 346 2.44 9.92 1.47
CA GLY A 346 1.72 11.07 0.95
C GLY A 346 1.91 11.27 -0.55
N TYR A 347 0.83 11.66 -1.23
CA TYR A 347 0.80 11.82 -2.69
C TYR A 347 0.15 13.14 -3.06
N ILE A 348 0.62 13.76 -4.13
CA ILE A 348 0.04 14.98 -4.67
C ILE A 348 -0.62 14.67 -6.01
N LEU A 349 -1.86 15.14 -6.14
CA LEU A 349 -2.63 15.10 -7.39
C LEU A 349 -3.32 16.45 -7.56
N ALA A 350 -3.00 17.17 -8.62
CA ALA A 350 -3.41 18.53 -8.86
C ALA A 350 -3.11 19.44 -7.63
N ASP A 351 -4.11 20.16 -7.14
CA ASP A 351 -3.98 21.06 -5.99
C ASP A 351 -4.31 20.37 -4.65
N GLN A 352 -4.16 19.05 -4.56
CA GLN A 352 -4.44 18.31 -3.33
C GLN A 352 -3.26 17.42 -2.91
N PHE A 353 -2.98 17.43 -1.60
CA PHE A 353 -2.07 16.48 -0.95
C PHE A 353 -2.91 15.48 -0.16
N PHE A 354 -2.73 14.21 -0.49
CA PHE A 354 -3.36 13.06 0.15
C PHE A 354 -2.34 12.36 1.02
N MET A 355 -2.67 12.10 2.27
CA MET A 355 -1.76 11.50 3.24
C MET A 355 -2.41 10.31 3.95
N ALA A 356 -1.74 9.18 3.95
CA ALA A 356 -1.98 8.11 4.90
C ALA A 356 -1.39 8.54 6.25
N ASN A 357 -2.22 8.56 7.28
CA ASN A 357 -1.84 9.11 8.57
C ASN A 357 -2.15 8.09 9.67
N TYR A 358 -1.64 6.89 9.49
CA TYR A 358 -1.83 5.74 10.38
C TYR A 358 -3.18 5.75 11.12
N SER A 359 -3.20 5.96 12.44
CA SER A 359 -4.39 5.93 13.29
C SER A 359 -5.41 7.06 13.01
N ALA A 360 -5.12 7.98 12.10
CA ALA A 360 -6.06 9.03 11.66
C ALA A 360 -6.55 8.81 10.21
N GLY A 361 -6.18 7.70 9.57
CA GLY A 361 -6.66 7.31 8.25
C GLY A 361 -6.15 8.20 7.11
N LEU A 362 -7.01 8.40 6.10
CA LEU A 362 -6.77 9.34 5.00
C LEU A 362 -7.01 10.78 5.47
N ARG A 363 -6.04 11.66 5.20
CA ARG A 363 -6.16 13.13 5.34
C ARG A 363 -5.93 13.80 4.01
N VAL A 364 -6.74 14.81 3.67
CA VAL A 364 -6.65 15.50 2.37
C VAL A 364 -6.58 17.00 2.58
N PHE A 365 -5.57 17.61 1.94
CA PHE A 365 -5.26 19.02 2.09
C PHE A 365 -5.31 19.75 0.75
N ASP A 366 -5.91 20.95 0.73
CA ASP A 366 -5.80 21.89 -0.38
C ASP A 366 -4.44 22.60 -0.32
N ILE A 367 -3.67 22.47 -1.39
CA ILE A 367 -2.33 23.05 -1.55
C ILE A 367 -2.30 24.17 -2.59
N SER A 368 -3.44 24.59 -3.14
CA SER A 368 -3.54 25.64 -4.16
C SER A 368 -2.89 26.97 -3.75
N LYS A 369 -2.77 27.21 -2.44
CA LYS A 369 -2.14 28.40 -1.85
C LYS A 369 -0.79 28.12 -1.19
N ILE A 370 -0.12 27.06 -1.59
CA ILE A 370 1.18 26.71 -1.01
C ILE A 370 2.22 27.81 -1.16
N ASN A 371 2.20 28.56 -2.26
CA ASN A 371 3.03 29.73 -2.48
C ASN A 371 2.89 30.81 -1.38
N GLU A 372 1.70 30.88 -0.76
CA GLU A 372 1.36 31.81 0.33
C GLU A 372 1.61 31.16 1.71
N LYS A 373 2.20 29.97 1.76
CA LYS A 373 2.40 29.15 2.97
C LYS A 373 1.09 28.78 3.66
N GLN A 374 0.06 28.51 2.88
CA GLN A 374 -1.25 28.07 3.35
C GLN A 374 -1.53 26.67 2.87
N LEU A 375 -1.90 25.83 3.83
CA LEU A 375 -2.33 24.45 3.65
C LEU A 375 -3.61 24.29 4.48
N GLU A 376 -4.69 23.79 3.88
CA GLU A 376 -5.98 23.64 4.55
C GLU A 376 -6.47 22.20 4.44
N GLU A 377 -6.78 21.55 5.56
CA GLU A 377 -7.41 20.24 5.54
C GLU A 377 -8.85 20.39 5.02
N VAL A 378 -9.16 19.71 3.92
CA VAL A 378 -10.44 19.79 3.20
C VAL A 378 -11.32 18.57 3.36
N GLY A 379 -10.77 17.49 3.94
CA GLY A 379 -11.53 16.29 4.24
C GLY A 379 -10.66 15.17 4.79
N PHE A 380 -11.32 14.15 5.33
CA PHE A 380 -10.67 12.96 5.87
C PHE A 380 -11.61 11.75 5.86
N PHE A 381 -11.01 10.57 5.96
CA PHE A 381 -11.69 9.31 6.26
C PHE A 381 -10.83 8.50 7.20
N ASP A 382 -11.28 8.32 8.42
CA ASP A 382 -10.56 7.63 9.48
C ASP A 382 -10.91 6.14 9.46
N THR A 383 -9.92 5.29 9.15
CA THR A 383 -10.08 3.83 9.06
C THR A 383 -9.88 3.13 10.40
N TYR A 384 -9.35 3.85 11.42
CA TYR A 384 -9.02 3.32 12.74
C TYR A 384 -9.68 4.17 13.87
N PRO A 385 -11.01 4.00 14.09
CA PRO A 385 -11.80 4.90 14.92
C PRO A 385 -11.52 4.82 16.44
N GLU A 386 -10.58 3.97 16.88
CA GLU A 386 -10.28 3.75 18.29
C GLU A 386 -9.56 4.95 18.94
N HIS A 387 -8.64 5.59 18.22
CA HIS A 387 -7.89 6.78 18.65
C HIS A 387 -7.07 7.37 17.49
N ASN A 388 -6.58 8.60 17.66
CA ASN A 388 -5.68 9.30 16.74
C ASN A 388 -4.34 9.66 17.43
N ASP A 389 -3.87 8.80 18.33
CA ASP A 389 -2.58 8.94 18.99
C ASP A 389 -1.44 8.46 18.09
N ALA A 390 -0.22 8.91 18.35
CA ALA A 390 0.98 8.45 17.64
C ALA A 390 1.20 6.94 17.85
N SER A 391 0.82 6.15 16.87
CA SER A 391 0.96 4.68 16.85
C SER A 391 1.00 4.19 15.40
N PHE A 392 1.57 3.01 15.19
CA PHE A 392 1.66 2.33 13.90
C PHE A 392 0.44 1.45 13.59
N ASN A 393 -0.76 1.92 13.93
CA ASN A 393 -2.03 1.26 13.62
C ASN A 393 -2.78 2.05 12.55
N GLY A 394 -3.60 1.39 11.74
CA GLY A 394 -4.48 2.06 10.78
C GLY A 394 -3.91 2.14 9.37
N ALA A 395 -4.05 3.29 8.70
CA ALA A 395 -3.74 3.46 7.30
C ALA A 395 -2.24 3.43 7.00
N TRP A 396 -1.78 2.40 6.29
CA TRP A 396 -0.40 2.28 5.81
C TRP A 396 -0.17 3.08 4.53
N ASN A 397 -1.02 2.89 3.53
CA ASN A 397 -0.89 3.54 2.23
C ASN A 397 -2.23 3.88 1.60
N ILE A 398 -2.20 4.84 0.68
CA ILE A 398 -3.34 5.28 -0.11
C ILE A 398 -2.97 5.33 -1.59
N TYR A 399 -3.95 5.10 -2.46
CA TYR A 399 -3.81 5.31 -3.91
C TYR A 399 -4.92 6.24 -4.40
N PRO A 400 -4.61 7.53 -4.65
CA PRO A 400 -5.61 8.53 -5.04
C PRO A 400 -5.77 8.74 -6.55
N PHE A 401 -5.03 8.00 -7.41
CA PHE A 401 -4.85 8.33 -8.83
C PHE A 401 -5.90 7.73 -9.78
N PHE A 402 -6.93 7.05 -9.28
CA PHE A 402 -7.98 6.58 -10.16
C PHE A 402 -8.81 7.73 -10.75
N GLU A 403 -9.00 7.75 -12.08
CA GLU A 403 -9.83 8.75 -12.78
C GLU A 403 -11.29 8.78 -12.28
N SER A 404 -11.77 7.67 -11.73
CA SER A 404 -13.09 7.60 -11.09
C SER A 404 -13.19 8.47 -9.82
N GLY A 405 -12.06 8.92 -9.26
CA GLY A 405 -11.97 9.63 -7.99
C GLY A 405 -12.11 8.71 -6.77
N ILE A 406 -12.08 7.40 -6.96
CA ILE A 406 -11.99 6.42 -5.87
C ILE A 406 -10.57 6.46 -5.31
N ILE A 407 -10.46 6.47 -3.99
CA ILE A 407 -9.19 6.35 -3.27
C ILE A 407 -9.19 4.98 -2.59
N ALA A 408 -8.16 4.20 -2.84
CA ALA A 408 -7.94 2.95 -2.14
C ALA A 408 -7.04 3.21 -0.92
N ILE A 409 -7.41 2.70 0.26
CA ILE A 409 -6.66 2.83 1.51
C ILE A 409 -6.41 1.40 2.02
N ASN A 410 -5.16 1.01 2.19
CA ASN A 410 -4.81 -0.18 2.94
C ASN A 410 -4.59 0.17 4.40
N ASP A 411 -5.36 -0.47 5.27
CA ASP A 411 -5.28 -0.39 6.73
C ASP A 411 -4.69 -1.68 7.27
N ILE A 412 -3.71 -1.56 8.16
CA ILE A 412 -2.90 -2.69 8.66
C ILE A 412 -3.76 -3.80 9.24
N GLU A 413 -4.74 -3.43 10.08
CA GLU A 413 -5.59 -4.37 10.84
C GLU A 413 -6.91 -4.65 10.14
N SER A 414 -7.40 -3.68 9.35
CA SER A 414 -8.78 -3.72 8.82
C SER A 414 -8.85 -4.11 7.33
N GLY A 415 -7.75 -4.05 6.59
CA GLY A 415 -7.69 -4.42 5.17
C GLY A 415 -7.93 -3.25 4.22
N LEU A 416 -8.67 -3.45 3.14
CA LEU A 416 -8.82 -2.47 2.06
C LEU A 416 -10.12 -1.67 2.21
N PHE A 417 -10.00 -0.34 2.26
CA PHE A 417 -11.11 0.60 2.13
C PHE A 417 -11.09 1.27 0.76
N LEU A 418 -12.27 1.45 0.20
CA LEU A 418 -12.51 2.26 -0.99
C LEU A 418 -13.36 3.45 -0.58
N VAL A 419 -12.84 4.65 -0.75
CA VAL A 419 -13.56 5.89 -0.41
C VAL A 419 -13.61 6.82 -1.61
N LYS A 420 -14.54 7.76 -1.59
CA LYS A 420 -14.68 8.77 -2.64
C LYS A 420 -15.17 10.07 -2.06
N SER A 421 -14.73 11.20 -2.62
CA SER A 421 -15.23 12.51 -2.20
C SER A 421 -16.73 12.61 -2.36
N THR A 422 -17.43 13.08 -1.31
CA THR A 422 -18.86 13.37 -1.33
C THR A 422 -19.15 14.44 -2.36
N PRO A 423 -20.09 14.25 -3.30
CA PRO A 423 -20.52 15.32 -4.21
C PRO A 423 -21.00 16.53 -3.43
N ARG A 424 -20.45 17.70 -3.71
CA ARG A 424 -20.89 18.99 -3.11
C ARG A 424 -22.14 19.52 -3.77
#